data_a91e4b0836d744359b42c50867448620
#
_entry.id   a91e4b0836d744359b42c50867448620
#
_cell.length_a   1.000
_cell.length_b   1.000
_cell.length_c   1.000
_cell.angle_alpha   90.00
_cell.angle_beta   90.00
_cell.angle_gamma   90.00
#
_symmetry.space_group_name_H-M   'P 1'
#
loop_
_entity.id
_entity.type
_entity.pdbx_description
1 polymer ?
#
loop_
_entity_poly.entity_id
_entity_poly.type
_entity_poly.pdbx_seq_one_letter_code
_entity_poly.pdbx_strand_id
1 'polypeptide(L)'
;MDYKKVLRLHFVNHLSCREIAESCGDCSKTTVNEFLKRFRENPELSYPLPADVTNEYIGNLLYKKPGVSADQLLYRDFNKEAVYKALARKGETLKHLWQKYNAIGVVDGKKPMSYRQYCRRYSEWADSKQLTFHIQRYPGVNLELDYAGKQLYLHNRRNPEETTKVTIFIAALTYSDYFYAEGMTECDIRNWIRVNNNALAYFGGVTPTVTPDNCKVAVARNKDWISPVLNKDFQAWAEHNNTVLTPAKVKSPRWKPVVEGHVKIITMHILMDMEDMVFYSLDDLNRVLMEKVDAENRKPFEGLTYSRYDLFTTEEKETLLPLPPSRFEYLERKTVKVAQDFSFTFDKVHYSMPRKYLRQELEIRMCQVIVGTFPFSFDV
;
A
#
# COMPACT_ATOMS: atom_id res chain seq x y z
N MET A 1 5.63 -17.57 -30.58
CA MET A 1 5.50 -18.86 -31.28
C MET A 1 6.22 -18.79 -32.63
N ASP A 2 7.09 -19.76 -32.90
CA ASP A 2 7.75 -19.90 -34.21
C ASP A 2 6.86 -20.70 -35.17
N TYR A 3 6.16 -20.03 -36.06
CA TYR A 3 5.20 -20.62 -36.98
C TYR A 3 5.84 -21.62 -37.97
N LYS A 4 7.04 -21.32 -38.50
CA LYS A 4 7.76 -22.24 -39.40
C LYS A 4 8.16 -23.53 -38.68
N LYS A 5 8.60 -23.45 -37.41
CA LYS A 5 8.92 -24.61 -36.59
C LYS A 5 7.69 -25.48 -36.38
N VAL A 6 6.54 -24.88 -36.02
CA VAL A 6 5.27 -25.60 -35.83
C VAL A 6 4.83 -26.32 -37.11
N LEU A 7 4.88 -25.65 -38.26
CA LEU A 7 4.52 -26.26 -39.55
C LEU A 7 5.44 -27.43 -39.90
N ARG A 8 6.76 -27.29 -39.70
CA ARG A 8 7.71 -28.39 -39.91
C ARG A 8 7.44 -29.58 -39.03
N LEU A 9 7.21 -29.35 -37.73
CA LEU A 9 6.90 -30.43 -36.78
C LEU A 9 5.60 -31.13 -37.12
N HIS A 10 4.61 -30.40 -37.65
CA HIS A 10 3.33 -30.98 -38.07
C HIS A 10 3.39 -31.73 -39.39
N PHE A 11 3.92 -31.13 -40.48
CA PHE A 11 3.86 -31.67 -41.83
C PHE A 11 5.01 -32.61 -42.20
N VAL A 12 6.19 -32.44 -41.57
CA VAL A 12 7.37 -33.27 -41.85
C VAL A 12 7.56 -34.34 -40.74
N ASN A 13 7.42 -33.98 -39.52
CA ASN A 13 7.64 -34.90 -38.38
C ASN A 13 6.36 -35.59 -37.93
N HIS A 14 5.19 -35.23 -38.47
CA HIS A 14 3.87 -35.82 -38.17
C HIS A 14 3.48 -35.82 -36.70
N LEU A 15 3.98 -34.83 -35.91
CA LEU A 15 3.69 -34.72 -34.51
C LEU A 15 2.26 -34.19 -34.24
N SER A 16 1.66 -34.67 -33.17
CA SER A 16 0.37 -34.14 -32.68
C SER A 16 0.49 -32.72 -32.12
N CYS A 17 -0.62 -32.01 -32.06
CA CYS A 17 -0.63 -30.67 -31.48
C CYS A 17 -0.12 -30.57 -30.02
N ARG A 18 -0.24 -31.69 -29.28
CA ARG A 18 0.28 -31.78 -27.90
C ARG A 18 1.79 -31.91 -27.88
N GLU A 19 2.35 -32.80 -28.68
CA GLU A 19 3.80 -32.98 -28.78
C GLU A 19 4.49 -31.75 -29.36
N ILE A 20 3.83 -31.06 -30.30
CA ILE A 20 4.33 -29.76 -30.84
C ILE A 20 4.36 -28.71 -29.75
N ALA A 21 3.32 -28.60 -28.92
CA ALA A 21 3.27 -27.64 -27.81
C ALA A 21 4.37 -27.92 -26.78
N GLU A 22 4.58 -29.20 -26.41
CA GLU A 22 5.66 -29.62 -25.52
C GLU A 22 7.04 -29.36 -26.10
N SER A 23 7.24 -29.57 -27.43
CA SER A 23 8.49 -29.33 -28.13
C SER A 23 8.82 -27.81 -28.33
N CYS A 24 7.81 -26.97 -28.38
CA CYS A 24 7.99 -25.51 -28.54
C CYS A 24 8.17 -24.80 -27.20
N GLY A 25 7.53 -25.29 -26.13
CA GLY A 25 7.65 -24.75 -24.76
C GLY A 25 6.99 -23.38 -24.51
N ASP A 26 6.68 -22.63 -25.59
CA ASP A 26 6.16 -21.27 -25.53
C ASP A 26 4.67 -21.14 -25.97
N CYS A 27 3.99 -22.26 -26.21
CA CYS A 27 2.60 -22.25 -26.67
C CYS A 27 1.80 -23.46 -26.16
N SER A 28 0.49 -23.27 -25.99
CA SER A 28 -0.42 -24.34 -25.56
C SER A 28 -0.87 -25.21 -26.75
N LYS A 29 -1.35 -26.44 -26.46
CA LYS A 29 -2.00 -27.30 -27.45
C LYS A 29 -3.12 -26.56 -28.20
N THR A 30 -3.91 -25.78 -27.50
CA THR A 30 -5.03 -25.02 -28.08
C THR A 30 -4.52 -23.98 -29.09
N THR A 31 -3.43 -23.27 -28.74
CA THR A 31 -2.79 -22.29 -29.62
C THR A 31 -2.24 -22.93 -30.88
N VAL A 32 -1.60 -24.09 -30.77
CA VAL A 32 -1.08 -24.84 -31.93
C VAL A 32 -2.23 -25.29 -32.83
N ASN A 33 -3.30 -25.84 -32.27
CA ASN A 33 -4.46 -26.30 -33.02
C ASN A 33 -5.17 -25.15 -33.74
N GLU A 34 -5.35 -24.01 -33.10
CA GLU A 34 -5.94 -22.82 -33.71
C GLU A 34 -5.09 -22.26 -34.86
N PHE A 35 -3.76 -22.23 -34.66
CA PHE A 35 -2.83 -21.83 -35.73
C PHE A 35 -2.94 -22.77 -36.94
N LEU A 36 -2.88 -24.09 -36.76
CA LEU A 36 -2.96 -25.04 -37.85
C LEU A 36 -4.32 -25.02 -38.56
N LYS A 37 -5.40 -24.73 -37.85
CA LYS A 37 -6.73 -24.50 -38.42
C LYS A 37 -6.73 -23.27 -39.33
N ARG A 38 -6.27 -22.11 -38.86
CA ARG A 38 -6.18 -20.86 -39.65
C ARG A 38 -5.24 -21.02 -40.86
N PHE A 39 -4.14 -21.77 -40.69
CA PHE A 39 -3.22 -22.05 -41.80
C PHE A 39 -3.89 -22.83 -42.92
N ARG A 40 -4.69 -23.89 -42.60
CA ARG A 40 -5.44 -24.70 -43.55
C ARG A 40 -6.58 -23.94 -44.24
N GLU A 41 -7.20 -23.01 -43.49
CA GLU A 41 -8.32 -22.21 -44.01
C GLU A 41 -7.85 -21.05 -44.91
N ASN A 42 -6.54 -20.71 -44.90
CA ASN A 42 -6.02 -19.59 -45.67
C ASN A 42 -5.54 -20.07 -47.05
N PRO A 43 -6.14 -19.57 -48.17
CA PRO A 43 -5.79 -20.01 -49.54
C PRO A 43 -4.40 -19.52 -50.00
N GLU A 44 -3.82 -18.50 -49.34
CA GLU A 44 -2.51 -17.93 -49.72
C GLU A 44 -1.34 -18.70 -49.10
N LEU A 45 -1.61 -19.66 -48.21
CA LEU A 45 -0.61 -20.44 -47.50
C LEU A 45 -0.76 -21.93 -47.80
N SER A 46 0.31 -22.55 -48.27
CA SER A 46 0.40 -24.00 -48.44
C SER A 46 1.75 -24.52 -47.98
N TYR A 47 1.78 -25.75 -47.52
CA TYR A 47 3.06 -26.42 -47.18
C TYR A 47 3.51 -27.32 -48.32
N PRO A 48 4.79 -27.32 -48.77
CA PRO A 48 5.91 -26.57 -48.19
C PRO A 48 5.85 -25.06 -48.49
N LEU A 49 6.32 -24.26 -47.50
CA LEU A 49 6.38 -22.81 -47.64
C LEU A 49 7.45 -22.38 -48.63
N PRO A 50 7.21 -21.35 -49.48
CA PRO A 50 8.23 -20.70 -50.28
C PRO A 50 9.39 -20.16 -49.39
N ALA A 51 10.60 -20.08 -49.96
CA ALA A 51 11.80 -19.71 -49.20
C ALA A 51 11.77 -18.29 -48.61
N ASP A 52 11.07 -17.39 -49.26
CA ASP A 52 10.90 -15.96 -48.91
C ASP A 52 9.86 -15.69 -47.82
N VAL A 53 9.02 -16.67 -47.50
CA VAL A 53 7.99 -16.52 -46.45
C VAL A 53 8.64 -16.48 -45.08
N THR A 54 8.45 -15.39 -44.35
CA THR A 54 8.97 -15.22 -42.96
C THR A 54 7.93 -15.54 -41.91
N ASN A 55 8.35 -15.78 -40.65
CA ASN A 55 7.43 -15.94 -39.51
C ASN A 55 6.55 -14.70 -39.31
N GLU A 56 7.11 -13.51 -39.56
CA GLU A 56 6.39 -12.24 -39.48
C GLU A 56 5.29 -12.15 -40.56
N TYR A 57 5.58 -12.57 -41.77
CA TYR A 57 4.60 -12.65 -42.88
C TYR A 57 3.43 -13.56 -42.52
N ILE A 58 3.72 -14.78 -42.03
CA ILE A 58 2.68 -15.74 -41.57
C ILE A 58 1.85 -15.15 -40.45
N GLY A 59 2.50 -14.52 -39.46
CA GLY A 59 1.83 -13.87 -38.36
C GLY A 59 0.89 -12.75 -38.81
N ASN A 60 1.36 -11.89 -39.68
CA ASN A 60 0.58 -10.78 -40.23
C ASN A 60 -0.59 -11.24 -41.11
N LEU A 61 -0.44 -12.34 -41.83
CA LEU A 61 -1.47 -12.88 -42.71
C LEU A 61 -2.57 -13.62 -41.93
N LEU A 62 -2.19 -14.45 -40.94
CA LEU A 62 -3.14 -15.27 -40.17
C LEU A 62 -3.74 -14.55 -38.95
N TYR A 63 -2.99 -13.58 -38.42
CA TYR A 63 -3.38 -12.82 -37.22
C TYR A 63 -3.41 -11.32 -37.53
N LYS A 64 -3.81 -10.94 -38.77
CA LYS A 64 -4.04 -9.52 -39.10
C LYS A 64 -4.78 -8.90 -37.93
N LYS A 65 -4.16 -7.90 -37.29
CA LYS A 65 -4.90 -7.00 -36.38
C LYS A 65 -6.09 -6.51 -37.21
N PRO A 66 -7.34 -6.70 -36.74
CA PRO A 66 -8.47 -6.23 -37.51
C PRO A 66 -8.21 -4.77 -37.89
N GLY A 67 -8.19 -4.47 -39.18
CA GLY A 67 -8.26 -3.10 -39.64
C GLY A 67 -9.46 -2.47 -38.97
N VAL A 68 -9.37 -1.20 -38.57
CA VAL A 68 -10.34 -0.37 -37.84
C VAL A 68 -11.54 -1.17 -37.40
N SER A 69 -11.59 -1.62 -36.14
CA SER A 69 -12.69 -2.49 -35.68
C SER A 69 -14.01 -1.83 -35.99
N ALA A 70 -15.07 -2.60 -36.29
CA ALA A 70 -16.43 -2.09 -36.51
C ALA A 70 -16.85 -1.13 -35.38
N ASP A 71 -16.36 -1.35 -34.15
CA ASP A 71 -16.49 -0.45 -33.01
C ASP A 71 -15.85 0.94 -33.22
N GLN A 72 -14.72 1.03 -33.94
CA GLN A 72 -14.07 2.33 -34.23
C GLN A 72 -14.86 3.14 -35.28
N LEU A 73 -15.61 2.48 -36.12
CA LEU A 73 -16.50 3.14 -37.11
C LEU A 73 -17.80 3.63 -36.46
N LEU A 74 -18.29 2.93 -35.44
CA LEU A 74 -19.58 3.22 -34.77
C LEU A 74 -19.49 4.25 -33.65
N TYR A 75 -18.35 4.33 -32.96
CA TYR A 75 -18.18 5.16 -31.78
C TYR A 75 -17.25 6.33 -32.02
N ARG A 76 -17.62 7.48 -31.46
CA ARG A 76 -16.78 8.68 -31.49
C ARG A 76 -15.55 8.48 -30.61
N ASP A 77 -14.35 8.75 -31.15
CA ASP A 77 -13.12 8.74 -30.37
C ASP A 77 -13.00 10.02 -29.50
N PHE A 78 -12.07 10.03 -28.55
CA PHE A 78 -11.81 11.15 -27.66
C PHE A 78 -10.31 11.40 -27.54
N ASN A 79 -9.95 12.64 -27.21
CA ASN A 79 -8.56 13.01 -26.99
C ASN A 79 -8.07 12.48 -25.62
N LYS A 80 -7.33 11.39 -25.66
CA LYS A 80 -6.84 10.67 -24.48
C LYS A 80 -5.80 11.48 -23.71
N GLU A 81 -4.99 12.28 -24.41
CA GLU A 81 -4.01 13.19 -23.80
C GLU A 81 -4.70 14.35 -23.05
N ALA A 82 -5.76 14.89 -23.62
CA ALA A 82 -6.56 15.92 -22.94
C ALA A 82 -7.23 15.35 -21.67
N VAL A 83 -7.74 14.11 -21.73
CA VAL A 83 -8.30 13.40 -20.58
C VAL A 83 -7.22 13.20 -19.50
N TYR A 84 -6.02 12.78 -19.89
CA TYR A 84 -4.89 12.61 -18.96
C TYR A 84 -4.53 13.92 -18.24
N LYS A 85 -4.40 15.02 -19.00
CA LYS A 85 -4.13 16.35 -18.43
C LYS A 85 -5.28 16.84 -17.53
N ALA A 86 -6.51 16.55 -17.88
CA ALA A 86 -7.68 16.92 -17.08
C ALA A 86 -7.74 16.15 -15.75
N LEU A 87 -7.42 14.86 -15.75
CA LEU A 87 -7.36 14.02 -14.55
C LEU A 87 -6.28 14.49 -13.54
N ALA A 88 -5.28 15.25 -13.98
CA ALA A 88 -4.31 15.87 -13.07
C ALA A 88 -4.93 16.98 -12.20
N ARG A 89 -6.11 17.49 -12.55
CA ARG A 89 -6.82 18.51 -11.77
C ARG A 89 -7.50 17.88 -10.56
N LYS A 90 -7.43 18.56 -9.42
CA LYS A 90 -8.07 18.09 -8.18
C LYS A 90 -9.59 17.95 -8.35
N GLY A 91 -10.12 16.78 -7.99
CA GLY A 91 -11.56 16.50 -8.03
C GLY A 91 -12.09 16.06 -9.40
N GLU A 92 -11.28 16.09 -10.47
CA GLU A 92 -11.67 15.56 -11.77
C GLU A 92 -11.61 14.03 -11.78
N THR A 93 -12.62 13.38 -12.36
CA THR A 93 -12.73 11.93 -12.43
C THR A 93 -12.98 11.46 -13.87
N LEU A 94 -12.57 10.23 -14.19
CA LEU A 94 -12.87 9.61 -15.49
C LEU A 94 -14.40 9.59 -15.77
N LYS A 95 -15.20 9.39 -14.72
CA LYS A 95 -16.67 9.40 -14.83
C LYS A 95 -17.22 10.78 -15.22
N HIS A 96 -16.69 11.84 -14.60
CA HIS A 96 -17.09 13.22 -14.93
C HIS A 96 -16.65 13.61 -16.36
N LEU A 97 -15.43 13.24 -16.76
CA LEU A 97 -14.96 13.47 -18.13
C LEU A 97 -15.77 12.67 -19.17
N TRP A 98 -16.14 11.43 -18.85
CA TRP A 98 -17.06 10.66 -19.69
C TRP A 98 -18.44 11.29 -19.76
N GLN A 99 -19.00 11.83 -18.68
CA GLN A 99 -20.27 12.54 -18.70
C GLN A 99 -20.24 13.75 -19.65
N LYS A 100 -19.15 14.55 -19.60
CA LYS A 100 -18.94 15.66 -20.55
C LYS A 100 -18.84 15.16 -21.99
N TYR A 101 -18.08 14.09 -22.22
CA TYR A 101 -17.97 13.46 -23.53
C TYR A 101 -19.33 12.95 -24.01
N ASN A 102 -20.11 12.30 -23.16
CA ASN A 102 -21.42 11.74 -23.50
C ASN A 102 -22.46 12.82 -23.79
N ALA A 103 -22.42 13.94 -23.08
CA ALA A 103 -23.37 15.06 -23.23
C ALA A 103 -23.32 15.72 -24.64
N ILE A 104 -22.18 15.57 -25.35
CA ILE A 104 -22.04 16.10 -26.74
C ILE A 104 -22.93 15.29 -27.74
N GLY A 105 -23.34 14.06 -27.38
CA GLY A 105 -24.23 13.23 -28.22
C GLY A 105 -23.55 12.67 -29.49
N VAL A 106 -24.36 12.48 -30.52
CA VAL A 106 -23.90 11.95 -31.82
C VAL A 106 -23.26 13.07 -32.64
N VAL A 107 -22.06 12.83 -33.16
CA VAL A 107 -21.34 13.75 -34.05
C VAL A 107 -20.84 12.94 -35.27
N ASP A 108 -21.03 13.44 -36.45
CA ASP A 108 -20.67 12.80 -37.72
C ASP A 108 -21.16 11.35 -37.86
N GLY A 109 -22.36 11.06 -37.38
CA GLY A 109 -22.98 9.73 -37.40
C GLY A 109 -22.41 8.75 -36.35
N LYS A 110 -21.42 9.17 -35.54
CA LYS A 110 -20.79 8.34 -34.51
C LYS A 110 -21.42 8.57 -33.14
N LYS A 111 -21.77 7.48 -32.48
CA LYS A 111 -22.37 7.48 -31.14
C LYS A 111 -21.30 7.67 -30.06
N PRO A 112 -21.63 8.26 -28.89
CA PRO A 112 -20.74 8.25 -27.75
C PRO A 112 -20.59 6.81 -27.20
N MET A 113 -19.38 6.52 -26.65
CA MET A 113 -19.10 5.23 -26.02
C MET A 113 -19.80 5.08 -24.67
N SER A 114 -20.09 3.84 -24.28
CA SER A 114 -20.46 3.54 -22.90
C SER A 114 -19.29 3.87 -21.94
N TYR A 115 -19.60 4.11 -20.66
CA TYR A 115 -18.56 4.39 -19.65
C TYR A 115 -17.48 3.30 -19.60
N ARG A 116 -17.89 2.02 -19.66
CA ARG A 116 -16.97 0.88 -19.66
C ARG A 116 -16.02 0.88 -20.86
N GLN A 117 -16.53 1.17 -22.06
CA GLN A 117 -15.71 1.26 -23.28
C GLN A 117 -14.76 2.47 -23.22
N TYR A 118 -15.23 3.61 -22.71
CA TYR A 118 -14.42 4.81 -22.53
C TYR A 118 -13.24 4.56 -21.59
N CYS A 119 -13.49 3.94 -20.41
CA CYS A 119 -12.45 3.56 -19.46
C CYS A 119 -11.46 2.58 -20.07
N ARG A 120 -11.94 1.51 -20.74
CA ARG A 120 -11.08 0.52 -21.38
C ARG A 120 -10.14 1.17 -22.40
N ARG A 121 -10.64 2.00 -23.31
CA ARG A 121 -9.80 2.67 -24.33
C ARG A 121 -8.81 3.66 -23.73
N TYR A 122 -9.19 4.31 -22.62
CA TYR A 122 -8.28 5.18 -21.90
C TYR A 122 -7.15 4.37 -21.24
N SER A 123 -7.47 3.27 -20.57
CA SER A 123 -6.47 2.38 -19.96
C SER A 123 -5.51 1.80 -20.99
N GLU A 124 -6.03 1.21 -22.09
CA GLU A 124 -5.20 0.67 -23.16
C GLU A 124 -4.21 1.71 -23.74
N TRP A 125 -4.66 2.96 -23.88
CA TRP A 125 -3.79 4.04 -24.32
C TRP A 125 -2.79 4.45 -23.24
N ALA A 126 -3.19 4.58 -21.98
CA ALA A 126 -2.31 4.94 -20.88
C ALA A 126 -1.21 3.88 -20.67
N ASP A 127 -1.58 2.60 -20.76
CA ASP A 127 -0.65 1.47 -20.68
C ASP A 127 0.35 1.47 -21.87
N SER A 128 -0.14 1.74 -23.11
CA SER A 128 0.70 1.83 -24.31
C SER A 128 1.73 2.96 -24.24
N LYS A 129 1.44 4.01 -23.46
CA LYS A 129 2.33 5.16 -23.23
C LYS A 129 3.16 5.04 -21.96
N GLN A 130 3.05 3.91 -21.23
CA GLN A 130 3.68 3.71 -19.91
C GLN A 130 3.38 4.87 -18.94
N LEU A 131 2.20 5.47 -19.04
CA LEU A 131 1.77 6.60 -18.21
C LEU A 131 1.31 6.17 -16.81
N THR A 132 1.19 4.89 -16.57
CA THR A 132 1.07 4.31 -15.23
C THR A 132 2.47 4.32 -14.62
N PHE A 133 2.71 5.27 -13.73
CA PHE A 133 3.87 5.22 -12.85
C PHE A 133 3.71 3.99 -11.94
N HIS A 134 4.33 2.87 -12.32
CA HIS A 134 4.64 1.82 -11.37
C HIS A 134 5.75 2.38 -10.49
N ILE A 135 5.40 2.79 -9.27
CA ILE A 135 6.39 3.09 -8.25
C ILE A 135 7.14 1.78 -8.03
N GLN A 136 8.40 1.73 -8.46
CA GLN A 136 9.26 0.60 -8.15
C GLN A 136 9.42 0.54 -6.63
N ARG A 137 8.99 -0.56 -6.05
CA ARG A 137 9.10 -0.83 -4.62
C ARG A 137 10.21 -1.85 -4.45
N TYR A 138 11.04 -1.61 -3.45
CA TYR A 138 12.13 -2.50 -3.11
C TYR A 138 11.86 -3.13 -1.73
N PRO A 139 12.22 -4.41 -1.52
CA PRO A 139 12.01 -5.08 -0.25
C PRO A 139 12.69 -4.34 0.89
N GLY A 140 11.99 -4.19 2.00
CA GLY A 140 12.48 -3.64 3.26
C GLY A 140 12.81 -2.14 3.26
N VAL A 141 12.44 -1.38 2.24
CA VAL A 141 12.84 0.04 2.11
C VAL A 141 11.91 0.99 2.85
N ASN A 142 10.61 0.77 2.81
CA ASN A 142 9.65 1.73 3.35
C ASN A 142 8.49 1.08 4.09
N LEU A 143 8.12 1.68 5.22
CA LEU A 143 6.94 1.36 6.03
C LEU A 143 5.96 2.53 5.95
N GLU A 144 4.74 2.29 5.52
CA GLU A 144 3.66 3.28 5.52
C GLU A 144 2.76 3.12 6.75
N LEU A 145 2.41 4.27 7.38
CA LEU A 145 1.59 4.31 8.58
C LEU A 145 0.31 5.10 8.32
N ASP A 146 -0.82 4.60 8.84
CA ASP A 146 -2.12 5.27 8.73
C ASP A 146 -3.07 4.84 9.86
N TYR A 147 -4.27 5.43 9.88
CA TYR A 147 -5.40 5.02 10.71
C TYR A 147 -6.56 4.52 9.86
N ALA A 148 -7.23 3.46 10.31
CA ALA A 148 -8.50 3.09 9.71
C ALA A 148 -9.56 4.17 9.97
N GLY A 149 -10.32 4.50 8.92
CA GLY A 149 -11.43 5.46 9.04
C GLY A 149 -12.59 4.94 9.89
N LYS A 150 -12.83 3.62 9.86
CA LYS A 150 -13.84 2.94 10.69
C LYS A 150 -13.27 2.68 12.07
N GLN A 151 -14.10 2.84 13.08
CA GLN A 151 -13.76 2.67 14.48
C GLN A 151 -14.55 1.50 15.07
N LEU A 152 -13.97 0.89 16.12
CA LEU A 152 -14.62 -0.09 16.97
C LEU A 152 -14.88 0.52 18.34
N TYR A 153 -15.64 -0.18 19.17
CA TYR A 153 -16.02 0.30 20.49
C TYR A 153 -15.81 -0.79 21.54
N LEU A 154 -15.33 -0.38 22.72
CA LEU A 154 -15.34 -1.19 23.91
C LEU A 154 -16.61 -0.87 24.70
N HIS A 155 -17.26 -1.87 25.22
CA HIS A 155 -18.46 -1.72 26.03
C HIS A 155 -18.13 -1.84 27.52
N ASN A 156 -18.81 -1.03 28.34
CA ASN A 156 -18.71 -1.17 29.79
C ASN A 156 -19.60 -2.32 30.26
N ARG A 157 -19.02 -3.28 31.01
CA ARG A 157 -19.77 -4.44 31.55
C ARG A 157 -20.91 -4.03 32.48
N ARG A 158 -20.79 -2.88 33.19
CA ARG A 158 -21.79 -2.40 34.16
C ARG A 158 -22.84 -1.48 33.52
N ASN A 159 -22.47 -0.79 32.43
CA ASN A 159 -23.34 0.12 31.71
C ASN A 159 -23.12 -0.09 30.19
N PRO A 160 -23.92 -0.95 29.52
CA PRO A 160 -23.74 -1.27 28.12
C PRO A 160 -23.90 -0.07 27.15
N GLU A 161 -24.57 0.99 27.57
CA GLU A 161 -24.72 2.23 26.80
C GLU A 161 -23.43 3.07 26.77
N GLU A 162 -22.56 2.87 27.77
CA GLU A 162 -21.29 3.55 27.86
C GLU A 162 -20.24 2.82 27.01
N THR A 163 -19.78 3.47 25.95
CA THR A 163 -18.80 2.90 25.03
C THR A 163 -17.54 3.76 24.95
N THR A 164 -16.39 3.10 24.85
CA THR A 164 -15.11 3.75 24.61
C THR A 164 -14.69 3.47 23.18
N LYS A 165 -14.43 4.53 22.44
CA LYS A 165 -14.01 4.50 21.04
C LYS A 165 -12.59 3.93 20.89
N VAL A 166 -12.39 3.03 19.94
CA VAL A 166 -11.09 2.46 19.58
C VAL A 166 -10.74 2.87 18.15
N THR A 167 -9.61 3.54 18.01
CA THR A 167 -9.01 3.89 16.73
C THR A 167 -8.02 2.81 16.33
N ILE A 168 -8.07 2.35 15.08
CA ILE A 168 -7.20 1.29 14.59
C ILE A 168 -6.02 1.90 13.84
N PHE A 169 -4.81 1.65 14.35
CA PHE A 169 -3.53 1.95 13.71
C PHE A 169 -3.20 0.87 12.70
N ILE A 170 -2.58 1.25 11.59
CA ILE A 170 -2.16 0.36 10.52
C ILE A 170 -0.72 0.72 10.13
N ALA A 171 0.12 -0.31 10.03
CA ALA A 171 1.47 -0.22 9.50
C ALA A 171 1.63 -1.26 8.38
N ALA A 172 2.09 -0.85 7.19
CA ALA A 172 2.22 -1.73 6.04
C ALA A 172 3.58 -1.58 5.36
N LEU A 173 4.26 -2.71 5.13
CA LEU A 173 5.47 -2.78 4.31
C LEU A 173 5.09 -2.61 2.84
N THR A 174 5.81 -1.74 2.14
CA THR A 174 5.39 -1.32 0.80
C THR A 174 5.69 -2.31 -0.31
N TYR A 175 6.53 -3.32 -0.07
CA TYR A 175 6.90 -4.32 -1.08
C TYR A 175 6.00 -5.56 -1.00
N SER A 176 5.97 -6.24 0.14
CA SER A 176 5.19 -7.47 0.33
C SER A 176 3.71 -7.23 0.56
N ASP A 177 3.32 -5.97 0.80
CA ASP A 177 1.99 -5.63 1.30
C ASP A 177 1.67 -6.30 2.66
N TYR A 178 2.69 -6.79 3.40
CA TYR A 178 2.54 -7.37 4.72
C TYR A 178 2.27 -6.28 5.75
N PHE A 179 1.23 -6.44 6.54
CA PHE A 179 0.74 -5.37 7.41
C PHE A 179 0.46 -5.82 8.84
N TYR A 180 0.49 -4.85 9.72
CA TYR A 180 0.16 -4.91 11.14
C TYR A 180 -0.98 -3.95 11.45
N ALA A 181 -1.87 -4.30 12.40
CA ALA A 181 -2.87 -3.38 12.92
C ALA A 181 -3.05 -3.55 14.42
N GLU A 182 -3.31 -2.43 15.13
CA GLU A 182 -3.53 -2.41 16.58
C GLU A 182 -4.55 -1.33 16.95
N GLY A 183 -5.47 -1.64 17.82
CA GLY A 183 -6.42 -0.70 18.40
C GLY A 183 -5.82 0.10 19.55
N MET A 184 -6.24 1.36 19.64
CA MET A 184 -5.91 2.25 20.76
C MET A 184 -7.12 3.11 21.16
N THR A 185 -7.26 3.40 22.44
CA THR A 185 -8.34 4.25 22.97
C THR A 185 -7.99 5.73 22.95
N GLU A 186 -6.70 6.07 22.97
CA GLU A 186 -6.19 7.44 22.93
C GLU A 186 -5.18 7.60 21.81
N CYS A 187 -5.35 8.65 20.99
CA CYS A 187 -4.46 8.98 19.86
C CYS A 187 -3.47 10.07 20.30
N ASP A 188 -2.68 9.82 21.33
CA ASP A 188 -1.59 10.66 21.81
C ASP A 188 -0.22 10.17 21.30
N ILE A 189 0.82 10.96 21.55
CA ILE A 189 2.19 10.64 21.11
C ILE A 189 2.74 9.38 21.79
N ARG A 190 2.35 9.12 23.03
CA ARG A 190 2.78 7.93 23.79
C ARG A 190 2.23 6.66 23.15
N ASN A 191 0.92 6.61 22.90
CA ASN A 191 0.29 5.48 22.25
C ASN A 191 0.76 5.32 20.80
N TRP A 192 0.97 6.42 20.09
CA TRP A 192 1.57 6.40 18.74
C TRP A 192 2.94 5.72 18.73
N ILE A 193 3.84 6.11 19.63
CA ILE A 193 5.16 5.47 19.77
C ILE A 193 5.02 3.99 20.16
N ARG A 194 4.10 3.67 21.08
CA ARG A 194 3.85 2.29 21.54
C ARG A 194 3.44 1.38 20.37
N VAL A 195 2.47 1.78 19.55
CA VAL A 195 1.99 0.96 18.44
C VAL A 195 3.03 0.84 17.32
N ASN A 196 3.83 1.89 17.08
CA ASN A 196 4.95 1.82 16.15
C ASN A 196 6.04 0.84 16.63
N ASN A 197 6.38 0.86 17.92
CA ASN A 197 7.27 -0.12 18.51
C ASN A 197 6.74 -1.56 18.35
N ASN A 198 5.43 -1.76 18.55
CA ASN A 198 4.79 -3.07 18.39
C ASN A 198 4.84 -3.53 16.93
N ALA A 199 4.61 -2.63 15.98
CA ALA A 199 4.70 -2.91 14.56
C ALA A 199 6.13 -3.34 14.15
N LEU A 200 7.18 -2.63 14.60
CA LEU A 200 8.56 -3.02 14.34
C LEU A 200 8.89 -4.40 14.94
N ALA A 201 8.41 -4.68 16.15
CA ALA A 201 8.57 -5.99 16.78
C ALA A 201 7.85 -7.11 16.00
N TYR A 202 6.66 -6.84 15.47
CA TYR A 202 5.89 -7.77 14.65
C TYR A 202 6.61 -8.08 13.32
N PHE A 203 7.18 -7.09 12.65
CA PHE A 203 7.97 -7.28 11.45
C PHE A 203 9.35 -7.91 11.73
N GLY A 204 9.84 -7.79 12.96
CA GLY A 204 11.16 -8.30 13.36
C GLY A 204 12.33 -7.48 12.83
N GLY A 205 12.09 -6.23 12.42
CA GLY A 205 13.11 -5.34 11.87
C GLY A 205 12.60 -3.94 11.60
N VAL A 206 13.47 -3.10 11.05
CA VAL A 206 13.22 -1.68 10.77
C VAL A 206 13.46 -1.39 9.29
N THR A 207 12.62 -0.57 8.68
CA THR A 207 12.85 -0.05 7.32
C THR A 207 13.67 1.23 7.36
N PRO A 208 14.57 1.50 6.37
CA PRO A 208 15.31 2.76 6.28
C PRO A 208 14.42 4.01 6.28
N THR A 209 13.18 3.89 5.77
CA THR A 209 12.23 5.01 5.74
C THR A 209 10.89 4.60 6.32
N VAL A 210 10.25 5.55 7.01
CA VAL A 210 8.89 5.41 7.53
C VAL A 210 8.07 6.60 7.04
N THR A 211 6.95 6.34 6.41
CA THR A 211 6.04 7.34 5.84
C THR A 211 4.76 7.43 6.66
N PRO A 212 4.71 8.29 7.69
CA PRO A 212 3.48 8.54 8.43
C PRO A 212 2.47 9.32 7.60
N ASP A 213 1.17 9.14 7.89
CA ASP A 213 0.17 10.08 7.40
C ASP A 213 0.32 11.45 8.09
N ASN A 214 -0.30 12.47 7.49
CA ASN A 214 -0.32 13.84 8.04
C ASN A 214 -1.21 13.94 9.30
N CYS A 215 -1.18 12.94 10.17
CA CYS A 215 -1.90 12.98 11.44
C CYS A 215 -1.22 13.98 12.39
N LYS A 216 -2.03 14.69 13.19
CA LYS A 216 -1.54 15.72 14.12
C LYS A 216 -0.53 15.19 15.15
N VAL A 217 -0.54 13.88 15.40
CA VAL A 217 0.36 13.23 16.36
C VAL A 217 1.77 13.09 15.78
N ALA A 218 1.88 12.70 14.51
CA ALA A 218 3.17 12.52 13.84
C ALA A 218 3.75 13.83 13.29
N VAL A 219 2.89 14.75 12.84
CA VAL A 219 3.27 16.00 12.19
C VAL A 219 2.67 17.21 12.94
N ALA A 220 3.50 17.97 13.63
CA ALA A 220 3.07 19.11 14.43
C ALA A 220 2.54 20.29 13.58
N ARG A 221 3.14 20.53 12.40
CA ARG A 221 2.67 21.51 11.41
C ARG A 221 3.09 21.09 10.01
N ASN A 222 2.14 21.14 9.08
CA ASN A 222 2.41 20.94 7.66
C ASN A 222 1.79 22.11 6.89
N LYS A 223 2.43 23.31 6.96
CA LYS A 223 1.97 24.51 6.25
C LYS A 223 2.50 24.57 4.83
N ASP A 224 3.69 24.05 4.60
CA ASP A 224 4.37 24.13 3.32
C ASP A 224 4.83 22.76 2.84
N TRP A 225 4.83 22.58 1.52
CA TRP A 225 5.25 21.35 0.82
C TRP A 225 6.73 20.98 1.06
N ILE A 226 7.52 21.88 1.62
CA ILE A 226 8.98 21.79 1.63
C ILE A 226 9.52 21.33 2.99
N SER A 227 8.81 21.59 4.09
CA SER A 227 9.33 21.26 5.43
C SER A 227 8.20 21.01 6.43
N PRO A 228 7.65 19.78 6.49
CA PRO A 228 6.73 19.42 7.57
C PRO A 228 7.47 19.46 8.91
N VAL A 229 6.91 20.17 9.90
CA VAL A 229 7.44 20.14 11.27
C VAL A 229 6.96 18.85 11.93
N LEU A 230 7.87 17.90 12.07
CA LEU A 230 7.61 16.64 12.74
C LEU A 230 7.50 16.81 14.26
N ASN A 231 6.78 15.92 14.92
CA ASN A 231 6.78 15.83 16.37
C ASN A 231 8.19 15.41 16.85
N LYS A 232 8.77 16.17 17.81
CA LYS A 232 10.13 15.92 18.28
C LYS A 232 10.34 14.54 18.91
N ASP A 233 9.33 14.03 19.61
CA ASP A 233 9.42 12.73 20.24
C ASP A 233 9.34 11.61 19.20
N PHE A 234 8.57 11.81 18.13
CA PHE A 234 8.55 10.87 17.00
C PHE A 234 9.82 10.91 16.17
N GLN A 235 10.48 12.08 16.06
CA GLN A 235 11.83 12.17 15.49
C GLN A 235 12.86 11.42 16.34
N ALA A 236 12.83 11.58 17.68
CA ALA A 236 13.71 10.84 18.57
C ALA A 236 13.48 9.32 18.48
N TRP A 237 12.21 8.89 18.32
CA TRP A 237 11.88 7.50 18.05
C TRP A 237 12.52 7.00 16.74
N ALA A 238 12.46 7.79 15.68
CA ALA A 238 13.03 7.43 14.39
C ALA A 238 14.57 7.35 14.44
N GLU A 239 15.22 8.31 15.09
CA GLU A 239 16.67 8.32 15.31
C GLU A 239 17.13 7.10 16.11
N HIS A 240 16.41 6.74 17.19
CA HIS A 240 16.70 5.53 17.99
C HIS A 240 16.61 4.25 17.16
N ASN A 241 15.66 4.17 16.23
CA ASN A 241 15.44 2.99 15.39
C ASN A 241 16.25 3.04 14.07
N ASN A 242 17.15 3.98 13.87
CA ASN A 242 17.91 4.16 12.62
C ASN A 242 17.04 4.27 11.35
N THR A 243 15.91 4.96 11.45
CA THR A 243 14.99 5.19 10.34
C THR A 243 14.75 6.67 10.09
N VAL A 244 14.32 7.03 8.88
CA VAL A 244 14.04 8.41 8.49
C VAL A 244 12.53 8.59 8.27
N LEU A 245 11.95 9.60 8.92
CA LEU A 245 10.55 9.96 8.69
C LEU A 245 10.41 10.74 7.37
N THR A 246 9.61 10.21 6.46
CA THR A 246 9.31 10.82 5.16
C THR A 246 7.80 11.08 5.05
N PRO A 247 7.26 12.13 5.69
CA PRO A 247 5.82 12.38 5.70
C PRO A 247 5.26 12.51 4.29
N ALA A 248 4.08 11.94 4.06
CA ALA A 248 3.41 12.04 2.79
C ALA A 248 3.08 13.50 2.46
N LYS A 249 3.24 13.87 1.19
CA LYS A 249 2.89 15.22 0.72
C LYS A 249 1.40 15.49 0.90
N VAL A 250 1.06 16.63 1.50
CA VAL A 250 -0.33 17.05 1.71
C VAL A 250 -1.09 17.05 0.39
N LYS A 251 -2.28 16.42 0.37
CA LYS A 251 -3.22 16.40 -0.77
C LYS A 251 -2.71 15.72 -2.05
N SER A 252 -1.81 14.75 -1.94
CA SER A 252 -1.36 13.94 -3.09
C SER A 252 -1.68 12.47 -2.86
N PRO A 253 -2.89 12.00 -3.14
CA PRO A 253 -3.32 10.59 -2.91
C PRO A 253 -2.48 9.57 -3.67
N ARG A 254 -1.76 9.99 -4.70
CA ARG A 254 -0.90 9.11 -5.51
C ARG A 254 0.40 8.67 -4.82
N TRP A 255 0.73 9.20 -3.62
CA TRP A 255 1.98 8.91 -2.92
C TRP A 255 1.86 7.82 -1.85
N LYS A 256 0.63 7.38 -1.51
CA LYS A 256 0.37 6.32 -0.51
C LYS A 256 -0.61 5.25 -1.02
N PRO A 257 -0.39 4.62 -2.17
CA PRO A 257 -1.36 3.66 -2.69
C PRO A 257 -1.43 2.38 -1.87
N VAL A 258 -0.38 2.02 -1.11
CA VAL A 258 -0.30 0.77 -0.36
C VAL A 258 -1.13 0.85 0.90
N VAL A 259 -0.84 1.80 1.79
CA VAL A 259 -1.57 1.88 3.05
C VAL A 259 -3.05 2.24 2.84
N GLU A 260 -3.38 3.07 1.83
CA GLU A 260 -4.78 3.33 1.46
C GLU A 260 -5.50 2.05 1.01
N GLY A 261 -4.83 1.20 0.26
CA GLY A 261 -5.31 -0.14 -0.11
C GLY A 261 -5.54 -1.02 1.12
N HIS A 262 -4.60 -1.03 2.07
CA HIS A 262 -4.71 -1.79 3.32
C HIS A 262 -5.80 -1.25 4.24
N VAL A 263 -5.95 0.07 4.38
CA VAL A 263 -7.06 0.68 5.11
C VAL A 263 -8.40 0.16 4.58
N LYS A 264 -8.54 0.05 3.26
CA LYS A 264 -9.75 -0.50 2.63
C LYS A 264 -9.93 -1.99 2.96
N ILE A 265 -8.88 -2.80 2.81
CA ILE A 265 -8.91 -4.25 3.11
C ILE A 265 -9.27 -4.47 4.58
N ILE A 266 -8.56 -3.79 5.50
CA ILE A 266 -8.82 -3.89 6.93
C ILE A 266 -10.26 -3.49 7.24
N THR A 267 -10.72 -2.36 6.68
CA THR A 267 -12.10 -1.89 6.91
C THR A 267 -13.14 -2.89 6.41
N MET A 268 -12.98 -3.40 5.17
CA MET A 268 -14.00 -4.24 4.53
C MET A 268 -13.95 -5.70 4.97
N HIS A 269 -12.76 -6.27 5.22
CA HIS A 269 -12.59 -7.70 5.49
C HIS A 269 -12.44 -8.01 6.98
N ILE A 270 -11.98 -7.05 7.79
CA ILE A 270 -11.70 -7.26 9.20
C ILE A 270 -12.66 -6.49 10.08
N LEU A 271 -12.70 -5.15 9.97
CA LEU A 271 -13.49 -4.32 10.88
C LEU A 271 -15.01 -4.48 10.67
N MET A 272 -15.46 -4.82 9.45
CA MET A 272 -16.87 -5.14 9.20
C MET A 272 -17.26 -6.43 9.93
N ASP A 273 -16.43 -7.47 9.85
CA ASP A 273 -16.66 -8.73 10.58
C ASP A 273 -16.62 -8.57 12.11
N MET A 274 -15.86 -7.58 12.61
CA MET A 274 -15.72 -7.30 14.04
C MET A 274 -16.81 -6.36 14.57
N GLU A 275 -17.59 -5.72 13.71
CA GLU A 275 -18.62 -4.74 14.09
C GLU A 275 -19.71 -5.36 14.96
N ASP A 276 -20.09 -6.61 14.67
CA ASP A 276 -21.11 -7.35 15.42
C ASP A 276 -20.56 -8.01 16.70
N MET A 277 -19.25 -7.90 16.96
CA MET A 277 -18.61 -8.46 18.15
C MET A 277 -18.62 -7.45 19.30
N VAL A 278 -18.87 -7.93 20.50
CA VAL A 278 -18.86 -7.11 21.71
C VAL A 278 -17.55 -7.32 22.46
N PHE A 279 -16.79 -6.24 22.64
CA PHE A 279 -15.52 -6.24 23.35
C PHE A 279 -15.62 -5.45 24.65
N TYR A 280 -15.07 -5.99 25.74
CA TYR A 280 -15.03 -5.37 27.06
C TYR A 280 -13.63 -4.93 27.48
N SER A 281 -12.60 -5.34 26.73
CA SER A 281 -11.21 -4.92 26.97
C SER A 281 -10.50 -4.65 25.66
N LEU A 282 -9.52 -3.75 25.69
CA LEU A 282 -8.67 -3.45 24.54
C LEU A 282 -7.82 -4.65 24.14
N ASP A 283 -7.38 -5.45 25.11
CA ASP A 283 -6.54 -6.63 24.88
C ASP A 283 -7.30 -7.71 24.12
N ASP A 284 -8.57 -7.98 24.48
CA ASP A 284 -9.41 -8.94 23.75
C ASP A 284 -9.67 -8.47 22.33
N LEU A 285 -9.97 -7.18 22.13
CA LEU A 285 -10.15 -6.60 20.81
C LEU A 285 -8.88 -6.75 19.98
N ASN A 286 -7.72 -6.39 20.52
CA ASN A 286 -6.44 -6.47 19.81
C ASN A 286 -6.05 -7.92 19.51
N ARG A 287 -6.33 -8.87 20.37
CA ARG A 287 -6.09 -10.30 20.12
C ARG A 287 -6.91 -10.77 18.91
N VAL A 288 -8.22 -10.50 18.87
CA VAL A 288 -9.08 -10.88 17.75
C VAL A 288 -8.67 -10.16 16.47
N LEU A 289 -8.33 -8.87 16.57
CA LEU A 289 -7.83 -8.08 15.44
C LEU A 289 -6.57 -8.71 14.84
N MET A 290 -5.60 -9.10 15.67
CA MET A 290 -4.36 -9.73 15.22
C MET A 290 -4.58 -11.10 14.59
N GLU A 291 -5.46 -11.93 15.14
CA GLU A 291 -5.84 -13.23 14.54
C GLU A 291 -6.39 -13.02 13.10
N LYS A 292 -7.23 -12.01 12.90
CA LYS A 292 -7.79 -11.68 11.58
C LYS A 292 -6.74 -11.06 10.64
N VAL A 293 -5.85 -10.22 11.16
CA VAL A 293 -4.71 -9.65 10.41
C VAL A 293 -3.79 -10.77 9.90
N ASP A 294 -3.43 -11.72 10.76
CA ASP A 294 -2.59 -12.84 10.39
C ASP A 294 -3.26 -13.75 9.35
N ALA A 295 -4.56 -13.98 9.48
CA ALA A 295 -5.33 -14.74 8.51
C ALA A 295 -5.36 -14.03 7.13
N GLU A 296 -5.59 -12.72 7.08
CA GLU A 296 -5.60 -11.94 5.84
C GLU A 296 -4.19 -11.85 5.22
N ASN A 297 -3.13 -11.73 6.02
CA ASN A 297 -1.75 -11.74 5.56
C ASN A 297 -1.34 -13.08 4.92
N ARG A 298 -1.93 -14.20 5.37
CA ARG A 298 -1.69 -15.56 4.82
C ARG A 298 -2.60 -15.92 3.65
N LYS A 299 -3.61 -15.11 3.36
CA LYS A 299 -4.49 -15.32 2.24
C LYS A 299 -3.76 -15.06 0.92
N PRO A 300 -3.76 -15.99 -0.04
CA PRO A 300 -3.15 -15.78 -1.35
C PRO A 300 -3.72 -14.54 -2.05
N PHE A 301 -2.88 -13.83 -2.79
CA PHE A 301 -3.35 -12.76 -3.67
C PHE A 301 -4.29 -13.31 -4.73
N GLU A 302 -5.22 -12.50 -5.20
CA GLU A 302 -6.18 -12.89 -6.22
C GLU A 302 -5.47 -13.40 -7.49
N GLY A 303 -5.73 -14.65 -7.87
CA GLY A 303 -5.11 -15.28 -9.03
C GLY A 303 -3.65 -15.73 -8.86
N LEU A 304 -3.09 -15.65 -7.64
CA LEU A 304 -1.70 -16.04 -7.34
C LEU A 304 -1.66 -17.20 -6.32
N THR A 305 -0.53 -17.88 -6.24
CA THR A 305 -0.32 -19.01 -5.34
C THR A 305 0.40 -18.62 -4.03
N TYR A 306 0.84 -17.39 -3.91
CA TYR A 306 1.55 -16.86 -2.75
C TYR A 306 0.76 -15.72 -2.07
N SER A 307 1.02 -15.55 -0.78
CA SER A 307 0.40 -14.56 0.09
C SER A 307 1.38 -13.40 0.41
N ARG A 308 0.88 -12.38 1.13
CA ARG A 308 1.72 -11.31 1.71
C ARG A 308 2.79 -11.88 2.64
N TYR A 309 2.39 -12.85 3.47
CA TYR A 309 3.30 -13.52 4.40
C TYR A 309 4.41 -14.29 3.66
N ASP A 310 4.09 -14.99 2.58
CA ASP A 310 5.08 -15.71 1.78
C ASP A 310 6.09 -14.73 1.18
N LEU A 311 5.61 -13.66 0.54
CA LEU A 311 6.47 -12.65 -0.06
C LEU A 311 7.35 -11.94 0.99
N PHE A 312 6.78 -11.61 2.15
CA PHE A 312 7.51 -11.04 3.27
C PHE A 312 8.64 -11.98 3.73
N THR A 313 8.34 -13.24 3.99
CA THR A 313 9.31 -14.19 4.55
C THR A 313 10.40 -14.60 3.57
N THR A 314 10.10 -14.65 2.27
CA THR A 314 11.06 -15.09 1.26
C THR A 314 11.95 -13.96 0.74
N GLU A 315 11.44 -12.73 0.64
CA GLU A 315 12.14 -11.67 -0.07
C GLU A 315 12.40 -10.42 0.78
N GLU A 316 11.54 -10.08 1.76
CA GLU A 316 11.61 -8.79 2.44
C GLU A 316 12.22 -8.86 3.85
N LYS A 317 11.95 -9.92 4.60
CA LYS A 317 12.36 -10.03 6.00
C LYS A 317 13.86 -9.86 6.20
N GLU A 318 14.67 -10.51 5.38
CA GLU A 318 16.13 -10.48 5.47
C GLU A 318 16.75 -9.13 5.05
N THR A 319 15.96 -8.25 4.40
CA THR A 319 16.41 -6.91 3.99
C THR A 319 16.14 -5.84 5.03
N LEU A 320 15.35 -6.14 6.06
CA LEU A 320 15.08 -5.21 7.15
C LEU A 320 16.35 -4.98 7.99
N LEU A 321 16.53 -3.75 8.46
CA LEU A 321 17.55 -3.41 9.44
C LEU A 321 17.24 -4.10 10.77
N PRO A 322 18.29 -4.48 11.55
CA PRO A 322 18.06 -5.09 12.85
C PRO A 322 17.36 -4.12 13.81
N LEU A 323 16.51 -4.66 14.67
CA LEU A 323 15.94 -3.90 15.79
C LEU A 323 17.06 -3.41 16.71
N PRO A 324 16.94 -2.19 17.31
CA PRO A 324 17.87 -1.71 18.31
C PRO A 324 17.87 -2.64 19.53
N PRO A 325 18.99 -2.67 20.32
CA PRO A 325 19.12 -3.55 21.50
C PRO A 325 18.05 -3.31 22.57
N SER A 326 17.55 -2.08 22.66
CA SER A 326 16.47 -1.72 23.58
C SER A 326 15.33 -1.07 22.81
N ARG A 327 14.12 -1.28 23.30
CA ARG A 327 12.92 -0.63 22.77
C ARG A 327 12.96 0.86 23.12
N PHE A 328 12.55 1.74 22.19
CA PHE A 328 12.40 3.16 22.49
C PHE A 328 11.32 3.39 23.56
N GLU A 329 11.67 4.09 24.61
CA GLU A 329 10.75 4.48 25.67
C GLU A 329 10.36 5.94 25.51
N TYR A 330 9.04 6.22 25.49
CA TYR A 330 8.55 7.60 25.52
C TYR A 330 8.79 8.20 26.90
N LEU A 331 9.53 9.31 26.91
CA LEU A 331 9.79 10.09 28.11
C LEU A 331 9.00 11.40 28.03
N GLU A 332 8.10 11.60 28.98
CA GLU A 332 7.44 12.91 29.12
C GLU A 332 8.47 13.96 29.54
N ARG A 333 8.53 15.06 28.78
CA ARG A 333 9.49 16.16 29.02
C ARG A 333 8.78 17.37 29.59
N LYS A 334 9.30 17.93 30.66
CA LYS A 334 8.78 19.16 31.27
C LYS A 334 9.92 20.07 31.67
N THR A 335 9.83 21.36 31.28
CA THR A 335 10.80 22.35 31.70
C THR A 335 10.39 22.88 33.07
N VAL A 336 11.31 22.88 34.01
CA VAL A 336 11.15 23.44 35.36
C VAL A 336 12.27 24.41 35.64
N LYS A 337 12.00 25.42 36.47
CA LYS A 337 12.97 26.42 36.93
C LYS A 337 13.34 26.10 38.39
N VAL A 338 14.63 25.99 38.67
CA VAL A 338 15.12 25.82 40.04
C VAL A 338 14.98 27.10 40.84
N ALA A 339 14.25 27.02 41.91
CA ALA A 339 13.98 28.14 42.81
C ALA A 339 15.18 28.52 43.71
N GLN A 340 15.08 29.63 44.50
CA GLN A 340 16.17 30.11 45.33
C GLN A 340 16.54 29.18 46.49
N ASP A 341 15.61 28.34 46.91
CA ASP A 341 15.76 27.31 47.93
C ASP A 341 16.37 26.00 47.38
N PHE A 342 16.93 26.04 46.15
CA PHE A 342 17.50 24.88 45.47
C PHE A 342 16.48 23.78 45.22
N SER A 343 15.18 24.12 45.08
CA SER A 343 14.13 23.17 44.78
C SER A 343 13.41 23.49 43.47
N PHE A 344 12.71 22.52 42.93
CA PHE A 344 11.63 22.71 41.95
C PHE A 344 10.42 21.87 42.37
N THR A 345 9.25 22.31 41.97
CA THR A 345 8.00 21.59 42.23
C THR A 345 7.56 20.89 40.95
N PHE A 346 7.31 19.59 41.07
CA PHE A 346 6.76 18.78 40.02
C PHE A 346 5.65 17.92 40.58
N ASP A 347 4.49 17.90 39.93
CA ASP A 347 3.28 17.16 40.34
C ASP A 347 2.96 17.29 41.84
N LYS A 348 3.06 18.52 42.35
CA LYS A 348 2.86 18.87 43.80
C LYS A 348 3.91 18.31 44.77
N VAL A 349 4.97 17.67 44.26
CA VAL A 349 6.11 17.18 45.04
C VAL A 349 7.29 18.12 44.87
N HIS A 350 7.99 18.44 45.97
CA HIS A 350 9.20 19.26 45.97
C HIS A 350 10.44 18.38 45.85
N TYR A 351 11.30 18.72 44.89
CA TYR A 351 12.57 18.03 44.61
C TYR A 351 13.72 18.97 44.84
N SER A 352 14.69 18.56 45.65
CA SER A 352 15.90 19.35 45.88
C SER A 352 16.94 19.13 44.79
N MET A 353 17.65 20.19 44.40
CA MET A 353 18.67 20.15 43.36
C MET A 353 20.02 20.68 43.88
N PRO A 354 21.15 20.22 43.32
CA PRO A 354 22.46 20.77 43.62
C PRO A 354 22.53 22.27 43.32
N ARG A 355 23.25 23.02 44.17
CA ARG A 355 23.39 24.47 44.09
C ARG A 355 23.83 24.99 42.70
N LYS A 356 24.58 24.23 41.95
CA LYS A 356 25.03 24.59 40.60
C LYS A 356 23.91 24.86 39.60
N TYR A 357 22.70 24.33 39.84
CA TYR A 357 21.53 24.55 38.98
C TYR A 357 20.61 25.67 39.41
N LEU A 358 21.02 26.49 40.41
CA LEU A 358 20.23 27.59 40.90
C LEU A 358 19.81 28.55 39.78
N ARG A 359 18.51 28.85 39.70
CA ARG A 359 17.87 29.73 38.69
C ARG A 359 17.97 29.24 37.24
N GLN A 360 18.46 28.04 37.01
CA GLN A 360 18.49 27.44 35.66
C GLN A 360 17.15 26.81 35.33
N GLU A 361 16.86 26.78 34.05
CA GLU A 361 15.76 25.98 33.50
C GLU A 361 16.32 24.60 33.14
N LEU A 362 15.67 23.57 33.69
CA LEU A 362 16.06 22.19 33.50
C LEU A 362 14.93 21.41 32.80
N GLU A 363 15.30 20.55 31.86
CA GLU A 363 14.36 19.61 31.27
C GLU A 363 14.30 18.33 32.11
N ILE A 364 13.13 18.06 32.68
CA ILE A 364 12.86 16.80 33.37
C ILE A 364 12.34 15.80 32.36
N ARG A 365 12.91 14.60 32.37
CA ARG A 365 12.47 13.44 31.60
C ARG A 365 11.88 12.40 32.54
N MET A 366 10.65 11.97 32.26
CA MET A 366 9.94 11.02 33.12
C MET A 366 9.63 9.75 32.36
N CYS A 367 10.05 8.62 32.94
CA CYS A 367 9.60 7.31 32.53
C CYS A 367 8.46 6.85 33.48
N GLN A 368 7.33 6.43 32.94
CA GLN A 368 6.36 5.68 33.75
C GLN A 368 6.83 4.24 33.86
N VAL A 369 7.65 3.95 34.84
CA VAL A 369 7.84 2.56 35.26
C VAL A 369 6.73 2.25 36.24
N ILE A 370 5.75 1.48 35.82
CA ILE A 370 4.83 0.80 36.73
C ILE A 370 5.63 -0.36 37.37
N VAL A 371 6.41 -0.02 38.38
CA VAL A 371 6.96 -1.01 39.30
C VAL A 371 6.70 -0.46 40.67
N GLY A 372 6.02 -1.25 41.51
CA GLY A 372 5.86 -0.91 42.88
C GLY A 372 7.17 -0.49 43.51
N THR A 373 7.14 0.65 44.20
CA THR A 373 8.15 1.15 45.13
C THR A 373 9.60 1.16 44.71
N PHE A 374 10.00 2.05 43.77
CA PHE A 374 11.39 2.56 43.72
C PHE A 374 11.43 3.99 43.17
N PRO A 375 12.38 4.81 43.67
CA PRO A 375 12.43 6.25 43.37
C PRO A 375 12.95 6.51 41.95
N PHE A 376 12.45 7.60 41.40
CA PHE A 376 12.79 8.15 40.09
C PHE A 376 14.32 8.29 39.87
N SER A 377 14.81 7.81 38.73
CA SER A 377 16.12 8.19 38.25
C SER A 377 16.02 9.49 37.45
N PHE A 378 16.82 10.48 37.81
CA PHE A 378 16.99 11.72 37.08
C PHE A 378 18.29 11.61 36.28
N ASP A 379 18.23 11.57 34.96
CA ASP A 379 19.35 11.88 34.09
C ASP A 379 19.32 13.40 33.81
N VAL A 380 20.43 14.07 34.19
CA VAL A 380 20.66 15.52 34.01
C VAL A 380 21.57 15.71 32.81
#